data_762c80cb796b763e77e814a0618dea90
#
_entry.id   762c80cb796b763e77e814a0618dea90
#
_cell.length_a   1.000
_cell.length_b   1.000
_cell.length_c   1.000
_cell.angle_alpha   90.00
_cell.angle_beta   90.00
_cell.angle_gamma   90.00
#
_symmetry.space_group_name_H-M   'P 1'
#
loop_
_entity.id
_entity.type
_entity.pdbx_description
1 polymer ?
#
loop_
_entity_poly.entity_id
_entity_poly.type
_entity_poly.pdbx_seq_one_letter_code
_entity_poly.pdbx_strand_id
1 'polypeptide(L)'
;QISKLDFAVLIANQVIPTKRYAPFMKHSVPHLAITFDANGAWVSPTIVPGKTACLKCLDLSKTESDEKWPAIASQLATSSNRFDDTSSQLFAAGLALQKILTQLDHIGGFELTQEETNGYRLNATTGEVSEFQWQISKACDCWQV
;
A
#
# COMPACT_ATOMS: atom_id res chain seq x y z
N GLN A 1 -20.14 -1.14 -6.94
CA GLN A 1 -20.02 -2.55 -6.54
C GLN A 1 -18.54 -2.95 -6.62
N ILE A 2 -17.91 -3.16 -5.46
CA ILE A 2 -16.45 -3.41 -5.32
C ILE A 2 -16.03 -4.66 -6.12
N SER A 3 -16.85 -5.71 -6.15
CA SER A 3 -16.57 -6.97 -6.87
C SER A 3 -16.45 -6.84 -8.41
N LYS A 4 -16.70 -5.67 -8.96
CA LYS A 4 -16.58 -5.40 -10.41
C LYS A 4 -15.38 -4.52 -10.75
N LEU A 5 -14.54 -4.21 -9.77
CA LEU A 5 -13.34 -3.42 -9.97
C LEU A 5 -12.18 -4.32 -10.39
N ASP A 6 -11.47 -3.93 -11.43
CA ASP A 6 -10.25 -4.61 -11.88
C ASP A 6 -9.04 -4.25 -11.01
N PHE A 7 -9.04 -3.03 -10.46
CA PHE A 7 -7.99 -2.51 -9.59
C PHE A 7 -8.49 -1.36 -8.71
N ALA A 8 -7.88 -1.18 -7.53
CA ALA A 8 -8.18 -0.05 -6.65
C ALA A 8 -6.93 0.67 -6.16
N VAL A 9 -7.02 1.99 -6.00
CA VAL A 9 -5.97 2.81 -5.38
C VAL A 9 -6.51 3.45 -4.11
N LEU A 10 -5.83 3.21 -3.01
CA LEU A 10 -6.17 3.74 -1.69
C LEU A 10 -5.20 4.86 -1.35
N ILE A 11 -5.71 6.05 -1.13
CA ILE A 11 -4.87 7.23 -0.82
C ILE A 11 -5.23 7.75 0.57
N ALA A 12 -4.23 7.98 1.40
CA ALA A 12 -4.40 8.56 2.73
C ALA A 12 -3.18 9.37 3.17
N ASN A 13 -3.39 10.22 4.17
CA ASN A 13 -2.29 10.78 4.95
C ASN A 13 -1.91 9.78 6.06
N GLN A 14 -0.63 9.47 6.16
CA GLN A 14 0.07 8.68 7.17
C GLN A 14 -0.29 7.19 7.19
N VAL A 15 -1.55 6.82 7.41
CA VAL A 15 -1.98 5.41 7.50
C VAL A 15 -3.30 5.17 6.81
N ILE A 16 -3.52 3.96 6.31
CA ILE A 16 -4.79 3.54 5.74
C ILE A 16 -5.51 2.62 6.74
N PRO A 17 -6.63 3.08 7.32
CA PRO A 17 -7.39 2.27 8.27
C PRO A 17 -7.91 0.97 7.63
N THR A 18 -7.92 -0.12 8.40
CA THR A 18 -8.37 -1.46 7.94
C THR A 18 -9.72 -1.43 7.24
N LYS A 19 -10.68 -0.65 7.76
CA LYS A 19 -12.03 -0.51 7.16
C LYS A 19 -12.01 -0.04 5.70
N ARG A 20 -10.94 0.62 5.25
CA ARG A 20 -10.82 1.12 3.87
C ARG A 20 -10.31 0.05 2.90
N TYR A 21 -9.43 -0.86 3.33
CA TYR A 21 -8.88 -1.88 2.43
C TYR A 21 -9.51 -3.27 2.60
N ALA A 22 -10.11 -3.57 3.74
CA ALA A 22 -10.76 -4.87 3.99
C ALA A 22 -11.79 -5.28 2.92
N PRO A 23 -12.63 -4.37 2.37
CA PRO A 23 -13.55 -4.73 1.29
C PRO A 23 -12.84 -5.23 0.03
N PHE A 24 -11.68 -4.68 -0.35
CA PHE A 24 -10.92 -5.10 -1.52
C PHE A 24 -10.28 -6.47 -1.29
N MET A 25 -9.77 -6.72 -0.08
CA MET A 25 -9.31 -8.05 0.32
C MET A 25 -10.44 -9.09 0.20
N LYS A 26 -11.59 -8.80 0.80
CA LYS A 26 -12.76 -9.70 0.80
C LYS A 26 -13.28 -10.05 -0.61
N HIS A 27 -13.19 -9.13 -1.54
CA HIS A 27 -13.69 -9.32 -2.92
C HIS A 27 -12.57 -9.67 -3.91
N SER A 28 -11.38 -10.03 -3.42
CA SER A 28 -10.21 -10.41 -4.24
C SER A 28 -9.84 -9.36 -5.29
N VAL A 29 -10.02 -8.07 -4.96
CA VAL A 29 -9.68 -6.96 -5.86
C VAL A 29 -8.22 -6.56 -5.66
N PRO A 30 -7.37 -6.64 -6.69
CA PRO A 30 -6.00 -6.11 -6.63
C PRO A 30 -6.02 -4.62 -6.31
N HIS A 31 -5.10 -4.18 -5.47
CA HIS A 31 -5.05 -2.78 -5.06
C HIS A 31 -3.66 -2.34 -4.66
N LEU A 32 -3.45 -1.05 -4.58
CA LEU A 32 -2.26 -0.45 -3.98
C LEU A 32 -2.64 0.68 -3.03
N ALA A 33 -1.69 1.01 -2.16
CA ALA A 33 -1.82 2.07 -1.19
C ALA A 33 -0.80 3.18 -1.47
N ILE A 34 -1.26 4.43 -1.37
CA ILE A 34 -0.41 5.62 -1.38
C ILE A 34 -0.62 6.32 -0.05
N THR A 35 0.46 6.58 0.67
CA THR A 35 0.41 7.40 1.89
C THR A 35 1.43 8.51 1.84
N PHE A 36 1.09 9.64 2.45
CA PHE A 36 1.95 10.80 2.60
C PHE A 36 2.25 11.01 4.07
N ASP A 37 3.49 11.32 4.39
CA ASP A 37 3.94 11.69 5.73
C ASP A 37 4.84 12.94 5.68
N ALA A 38 5.33 13.40 6.83
CA ALA A 38 6.18 14.60 6.91
C ALA A 38 7.49 14.48 6.10
N ASN A 39 7.90 13.29 5.71
CA ASN A 39 9.14 13.05 4.97
C ASN A 39 8.91 12.81 3.47
N GLY A 40 7.67 12.64 3.02
CA GLY A 40 7.33 12.46 1.61
C GLY A 40 6.20 11.48 1.34
N ALA A 41 6.37 10.63 0.34
CA ALA A 41 5.32 9.72 -0.14
C ALA A 41 5.77 8.25 -0.09
N TRP A 42 4.80 7.37 0.18
CA TRP A 42 4.94 5.93 0.05
C TRP A 42 3.97 5.41 -1.00
N VAL A 43 4.47 4.57 -1.90
CA VAL A 43 3.63 3.79 -2.83
C VAL A 43 3.88 2.33 -2.52
N SER A 44 2.84 1.61 -2.13
CA SER A 44 2.96 0.21 -1.74
C SER A 44 3.34 -0.68 -2.91
N PRO A 45 3.83 -1.91 -2.66
CA PRO A 45 3.73 -2.98 -3.64
C PRO A 45 2.28 -3.15 -4.10
N THR A 46 2.11 -3.77 -5.27
CA THR A 46 0.77 -4.23 -5.68
C THR A 46 0.31 -5.33 -4.74
N ILE A 47 -0.86 -5.13 -4.14
CA ILE A 47 -1.47 -6.10 -3.23
C ILE A 47 -2.46 -6.93 -4.03
N VAL A 48 -2.15 -8.20 -4.21
CA VAL A 48 -3.03 -9.20 -4.81
C VAL A 48 -3.52 -10.12 -3.70
N PRO A 49 -4.81 -10.06 -3.31
CA PRO A 49 -5.34 -10.86 -2.21
C PRO A 49 -5.06 -12.36 -2.40
N GLY A 50 -4.59 -13.00 -1.35
CA GLY A 50 -4.21 -14.42 -1.37
C GLY A 50 -2.84 -14.74 -2.02
N LYS A 51 -2.16 -13.76 -2.64
CA LYS A 51 -0.87 -13.98 -3.32
C LYS A 51 0.27 -13.14 -2.75
N THR A 52 0.03 -11.90 -2.38
CA THR A 52 1.05 -10.99 -1.85
C THR A 52 0.74 -10.54 -0.43
N ALA A 53 1.73 -9.97 0.25
CA ALA A 53 1.53 -9.38 1.56
C ALA A 53 0.57 -8.18 1.51
N CYS A 54 -0.37 -8.12 2.43
CA CYS A 54 -1.36 -7.06 2.52
C CYS A 54 -0.95 -5.94 3.50
N LEU A 55 -1.76 -4.88 3.62
CA LEU A 55 -1.49 -3.78 4.56
C LEU A 55 -1.51 -4.24 6.03
N LYS A 56 -2.30 -5.27 6.38
CA LYS A 56 -2.27 -5.87 7.73
C LYS A 56 -0.92 -6.55 8.01
N CYS A 57 -0.29 -7.18 7.01
CA CYS A 57 1.05 -7.74 7.17
C CYS A 57 2.08 -6.65 7.51
N LEU A 58 1.98 -5.49 6.85
CA LEU A 58 2.83 -4.33 7.16
C LEU A 58 2.61 -3.84 8.60
N ASP A 59 1.36 -3.69 9.03
CA ASP A 59 1.04 -3.25 10.39
C ASP A 59 1.53 -4.25 11.45
N LEU A 60 1.43 -5.55 11.18
CA LEU A 60 1.99 -6.59 12.05
C LEU A 60 3.52 -6.51 12.14
N SER A 61 4.21 -6.34 11.02
CA SER A 61 5.66 -6.17 10.99
C SER A 61 6.10 -4.91 11.77
N LYS A 62 5.37 -3.82 11.64
CA LYS A 62 5.63 -2.60 12.42
C LYS A 62 5.38 -2.82 13.91
N THR A 63 4.35 -3.59 14.27
CA THR A 63 4.04 -3.94 15.67
C THR A 63 5.12 -4.83 16.28
N GLU A 64 5.70 -5.75 15.49
CA GLU A 64 6.85 -6.56 15.93
C GLU A 64 8.09 -5.72 16.20
N SER A 65 8.27 -4.62 15.45
CA SER A 65 9.38 -3.68 15.64
C SER A 65 9.13 -2.66 16.76
N ASP A 66 7.89 -2.27 16.96
CA ASP A 66 7.44 -1.33 17.99
C ASP A 66 6.03 -1.73 18.48
N GLU A 67 5.96 -2.27 19.69
CA GLU A 67 4.69 -2.70 20.30
C GLU A 67 3.65 -1.57 20.47
N LYS A 68 4.10 -0.30 20.41
CA LYS A 68 3.23 0.88 20.49
C LYS A 68 2.60 1.24 19.12
N TRP A 69 3.03 0.60 18.03
CA TRP A 69 2.54 0.91 16.69
C TRP A 69 1.01 0.93 16.58
N PRO A 70 0.23 -0.02 17.15
CA PRO A 70 -1.23 0.03 17.04
C PRO A 70 -1.86 1.30 17.60
N ALA A 71 -1.34 1.80 18.74
CA ALA A 71 -1.79 3.05 19.34
C ALA A 71 -1.40 4.26 18.48
N ILE A 72 -0.17 4.28 17.96
CA ILE A 72 0.32 5.32 17.06
C ILE A 72 -0.53 5.33 15.79
N ALA A 73 -0.75 4.20 15.14
CA ALA A 73 -1.53 4.09 13.91
C ALA A 73 -2.99 4.58 14.11
N SER A 74 -3.59 4.29 15.26
CA SER A 74 -4.92 4.79 15.62
C SER A 74 -4.98 6.31 15.70
N GLN A 75 -3.97 6.94 16.30
CA GLN A 75 -3.86 8.40 16.39
C GLN A 75 -3.62 9.02 15.01
N LEU A 76 -2.72 8.43 14.22
CA LEU A 76 -2.42 8.88 12.86
C LEU A 76 -3.65 8.79 11.93
N ALA A 77 -4.47 7.76 12.09
CA ALA A 77 -5.69 7.57 11.30
C ALA A 77 -6.75 8.66 11.54
N THR A 78 -6.69 9.36 12.66
CA THR A 78 -7.59 10.46 13.03
C THR A 78 -6.95 11.84 12.91
N SER A 79 -5.66 11.90 12.57
CA SER A 79 -4.93 13.16 12.42
C SER A 79 -5.48 13.97 11.24
N SER A 80 -5.63 15.28 11.46
CA SER A 80 -6.00 16.25 10.43
C SER A 80 -4.79 16.79 9.65
N ASN A 81 -3.57 16.43 10.03
CA ASN A 81 -2.36 16.89 9.36
C ASN A 81 -2.30 16.34 7.93
N ARG A 82 -1.99 17.23 7.00
CA ARG A 82 -1.83 16.91 5.59
C ARG A 82 -0.37 17.11 5.18
N PHE A 83 0.17 16.12 4.49
CA PHE A 83 1.57 16.09 4.03
C PHE A 83 1.66 15.90 2.51
N ASP A 84 0.54 15.96 1.81
CA ASP A 84 0.41 15.69 0.38
C ASP A 84 0.74 16.95 -0.45
N ASP A 85 2.02 17.32 -0.51
CA ASP A 85 2.50 18.37 -1.41
C ASP A 85 2.43 17.95 -2.89
N THR A 86 2.39 18.94 -3.79
CA THR A 86 2.19 18.70 -5.23
C THR A 86 3.27 17.81 -5.85
N SER A 87 4.52 17.96 -5.46
CA SER A 87 5.62 17.16 -6.03
C SER A 87 5.54 15.70 -5.61
N SER A 88 5.27 15.46 -4.33
CA SER A 88 5.04 14.11 -3.80
C SER A 88 3.80 13.44 -4.42
N GLN A 89 2.73 14.21 -4.66
CA GLN A 89 1.53 13.71 -5.34
C GLN A 89 1.82 13.29 -6.78
N LEU A 90 2.53 14.10 -7.56
CA LEU A 90 2.87 13.79 -8.95
C LEU A 90 3.79 12.57 -9.05
N PHE A 91 4.78 12.47 -8.17
CA PHE A 91 5.64 11.30 -8.07
C PHE A 91 4.84 10.03 -7.76
N ALA A 92 4.02 10.07 -6.74
CA ALA A 92 3.19 8.93 -6.33
C ALA A 92 2.20 8.52 -7.43
N ALA A 93 1.60 9.49 -8.13
CA ALA A 93 0.69 9.24 -9.24
C ALA A 93 1.39 8.56 -10.42
N GLY A 94 2.61 8.98 -10.77
CA GLY A 94 3.41 8.36 -11.84
C GLY A 94 3.73 6.90 -11.54
N LEU A 95 4.21 6.59 -10.33
CA LEU A 95 4.48 5.22 -9.90
C LEU A 95 3.21 4.36 -9.82
N ALA A 96 2.13 4.91 -9.28
CA ALA A 96 0.86 4.21 -9.19
C ALA A 96 0.32 3.86 -10.59
N LEU A 97 0.39 4.81 -11.52
CA LEU A 97 -0.03 4.58 -12.91
C LEU A 97 0.76 3.44 -13.56
N GLN A 98 2.09 3.42 -13.41
CA GLN A 98 2.92 2.33 -13.90
C GLN A 98 2.45 0.97 -13.36
N LYS A 99 2.26 0.87 -12.04
CA LYS A 99 1.80 -0.38 -11.39
C LYS A 99 0.41 -0.80 -11.84
N ILE A 100 -0.51 0.15 -12.01
CA ILE A 100 -1.86 -0.12 -12.52
C ILE A 100 -1.79 -0.69 -13.92
N LEU A 101 -1.06 -0.04 -14.84
CA LEU A 101 -0.93 -0.49 -16.22
C LEU A 101 -0.32 -1.89 -16.29
N THR A 102 0.75 -2.15 -15.55
CA THR A 102 1.36 -3.47 -15.46
C THR A 102 0.35 -4.52 -14.97
N GLN A 103 -0.42 -4.21 -13.92
CA GLN A 103 -1.43 -5.14 -13.39
C GLN A 103 -2.58 -5.38 -14.39
N LEU A 104 -3.02 -4.36 -15.12
CA LEU A 104 -4.07 -4.50 -16.13
C LEU A 104 -3.59 -5.32 -17.34
N ASP A 105 -2.34 -5.16 -17.74
CA ASP A 105 -1.74 -5.97 -18.80
C ASP A 105 -1.64 -7.46 -18.41
N HIS A 106 -1.56 -7.77 -17.11
CA HIS A 106 -1.48 -9.14 -16.58
C HIS A 106 -2.86 -9.80 -16.30
N ILE A 107 -3.97 -9.13 -16.53
CA ILE A 107 -5.33 -9.74 -16.39
C ILE A 107 -5.51 -11.00 -17.26
N GLY A 108 -4.54 -11.35 -18.10
CA GLY A 108 -4.48 -12.57 -18.90
C GLY A 108 -3.78 -13.79 -18.26
N GLY A 109 -3.30 -13.72 -17.00
CA GLY A 109 -2.76 -14.90 -16.28
C GLY A 109 -1.25 -14.94 -16.09
N PHE A 110 -0.54 -13.82 -16.18
CA PHE A 110 0.90 -13.74 -15.88
C PHE A 110 1.16 -13.73 -14.37
N GLU A 111 2.27 -14.37 -13.96
CA GLU A 111 2.77 -14.28 -12.58
C GLU A 111 3.37 -12.90 -12.33
N LEU A 112 3.18 -12.38 -11.11
CA LEU A 112 3.82 -11.12 -10.68
C LEU A 112 5.35 -11.28 -10.69
N THR A 113 6.03 -10.34 -11.32
CA THR A 113 7.50 -10.29 -11.29
C THR A 113 8.01 -9.77 -9.94
N GLN A 114 9.30 -9.99 -9.65
CA GLN A 114 9.93 -9.46 -8.43
C GLN A 114 9.78 -7.92 -8.32
N GLU A 115 9.87 -7.22 -9.43
CA GLU A 115 9.76 -5.74 -9.48
C GLU A 115 8.35 -5.26 -9.14
N GLU A 116 7.32 -6.03 -9.44
CA GLU A 116 5.93 -5.71 -9.14
C GLU A 116 5.61 -5.82 -7.65
N THR A 117 6.41 -6.60 -6.91
CA THR A 117 6.31 -6.74 -5.46
C THR A 117 7.04 -5.64 -4.68
N ASN A 118 7.72 -4.71 -5.35
CA ASN A 118 8.38 -3.59 -4.70
C ASN A 118 7.41 -2.44 -4.44
N GLY A 119 7.55 -1.84 -3.27
CA GLY A 119 7.03 -0.51 -2.96
C GLY A 119 8.13 0.53 -3.09
N TYR A 120 7.74 1.80 -3.09
CA TYR A 120 8.65 2.92 -3.24
C TYR A 120 8.40 3.99 -2.19
N ARG A 121 9.48 4.56 -1.69
CA ARG A 121 9.45 5.70 -0.80
C ARG A 121 10.19 6.87 -1.44
N LEU A 122 9.52 8.00 -1.54
CA LEU A 122 10.12 9.28 -1.86
C LEU A 122 10.46 10.03 -0.57
N ASN A 123 11.69 10.49 -0.45
CA ASN A 123 12.06 11.53 0.49
C ASN A 123 11.86 12.90 -0.18
N ALA A 124 10.86 13.67 0.26
CA ALA A 124 10.51 14.95 -0.36
C ALA A 124 11.59 16.04 -0.14
N THR A 125 12.46 15.90 0.86
CA THR A 125 13.53 16.85 1.13
C THR A 125 14.74 16.64 0.21
N THR A 126 15.13 15.39 0.00
CA THR A 126 16.33 15.04 -0.79
C THR A 126 16.02 14.65 -2.23
N GLY A 127 14.76 14.30 -2.54
CA GLY A 127 14.35 13.72 -3.82
C GLY A 127 14.79 12.26 -3.99
N GLU A 128 15.37 11.65 -2.95
CA GLU A 128 15.80 10.26 -2.98
C GLU A 128 14.59 9.31 -3.06
N VAL A 129 14.69 8.33 -3.94
CA VAL A 129 13.70 7.25 -4.07
C VAL A 129 14.35 5.96 -3.66
N SER A 130 13.76 5.28 -2.67
CA SER A 130 14.19 3.96 -2.22
C SER A 130 13.10 2.91 -2.44
N GLU A 131 13.52 1.69 -2.71
CA GLU A 131 12.63 0.54 -2.80
C GLU A 131 12.47 -0.14 -1.45
N PHE A 132 11.30 -0.73 -1.23
CA PHE A 132 11.05 -1.57 -0.06
C PHE A 132 10.11 -2.72 -0.40
N GLN A 133 10.16 -3.76 0.43
CA GLN A 133 9.26 -4.89 0.38
C GLN A 133 8.81 -5.23 1.80
N TRP A 134 7.63 -5.84 1.92
CA TRP A 134 7.25 -6.53 3.16
C TRP A 134 6.80 -7.95 2.87
N GLN A 135 6.94 -8.80 3.86
CA GLN A 135 6.64 -10.22 3.75
C GLN A 135 5.23 -10.53 4.25
N ILE A 136 4.66 -11.62 3.78
CA ILE A 136 3.44 -12.15 4.36
C ILE A 136 3.72 -12.55 5.82
N SER A 137 3.00 -11.92 6.76
CA SER A 137 3.12 -12.28 8.17
C SER A 137 2.40 -13.61 8.44
N LYS A 138 3.05 -14.50 9.19
CA LYS A 138 2.44 -15.77 9.65
C LYS A 138 1.22 -15.55 10.57
N ALA A 139 1.15 -14.38 11.22
CA ALA A 139 0.03 -13.98 12.06
C ALA A 139 -1.12 -13.33 11.27
N CYS A 140 -0.98 -13.20 9.93
CA CYS A 140 -2.02 -12.64 9.07
C CYS A 140 -2.78 -13.74 8.36
N ASP A 141 -4.07 -13.58 8.26
CA ASP A 141 -5.01 -14.49 7.58
C ASP A 141 -5.23 -14.14 6.08
N CYS A 142 -4.50 -13.15 5.55
CA CYS A 142 -4.69 -12.63 4.19
C CYS A 142 -4.39 -13.65 3.06
N TRP A 143 -3.71 -14.73 3.37
CA TRP A 143 -3.39 -15.81 2.43
C TRP A 143 -4.47 -16.89 2.36
N GLN A 144 -5.51 -16.79 3.21
CA GLN A 144 -6.64 -17.72 3.26
C GLN A 144 -7.87 -17.24 2.46
N VAL A 145 -7.72 -16.18 1.66
CA VAL A 145 -8.83 -15.55 0.91
C VAL A 145 -9.05 -16.27 -0.43
#